data_46b3a7673906b6039272ee1d6e63b115
#
_entry.id   46b3a7673906b6039272ee1d6e63b115
#
_cell.length_a   1.000
_cell.length_b   1.000
_cell.length_c   1.000
_cell.angle_alpha   90.00
_cell.angle_beta   90.00
_cell.angle_gamma   90.00
#
_symmetry.space_group_name_H-M   'P 1'
#
loop_
_entity.id
_entity.type
_entity.pdbx_description
1 polymer ?
#
loop_
_entity_poly.entity_id
_entity_poly.type
_entity_poly.pdbx_seq_one_letter_code
_entity_poly.pdbx_strand_id
1 'polypeptide(L)'
;MKSGIITKVAGPLVIAEGMRDANMFDVVRVSKQRLIGEIIEMHGDKASIQVYEETSGLGPGEKVESTGAPLSVELGPGLIGSIYDGIQRPLNEIMRVAGTNLKRGVDVPSLNHQKKWNFTPKVKVGDEVVAGDILGTVQETNAVLHKILVPNKLKGKIKVIKEGDFTIDEAVAVIENENGTTDVKMYTTWPVRVGRPYKRKLSPDILLTTGQRPIDTLFPLAKGGVAAVPGPFGSGKTVVQHQLAKWAAADIIVYIGCGERGNEMTDVLNEFPELKDPRTGNSLMERTVLIANTSDMPVAAREASIYTGITIAEYFRDMRYTVALMADSTSRWAEALREMSGRLEEMPGEEGYPAYLGSRLAQFYERAGRVIVNGKEDTEGALSVIGAVSPPGGDISEPVSQATLRIVKVFWGLDASLAYKRHFPAINWLTSYSLYTDQLKNWYTENAAPDFMDLRNRLMALLQDESELQEIVNLVGMDALSAPDRLKLESARSIREDYLHQNAFDPTDTYTSLKKQVLMMRAILSYYDKAGDALSKGADIEMLVNIPVRERIGRFKYEAEDKISSEYESIQAQLDSEIDDVLKRSED
;
A
#
# COMPACT_ATOMS: atom_id res chain seq x y z
N MET A 1 -24.87 20.36 -25.09
CA MET A 1 -24.76 19.41 -23.99
C MET A 1 -25.75 18.31 -24.20
N LYS A 2 -25.34 17.08 -24.07
CA LYS A 2 -26.18 15.90 -24.16
C LYS A 2 -27.03 15.85 -22.88
N SER A 3 -28.34 15.91 -22.98
CA SER A 3 -29.22 15.99 -21.82
C SER A 3 -30.36 14.97 -21.91
N GLY A 4 -30.63 14.33 -20.78
CA GLY A 4 -31.75 13.40 -20.60
C GLY A 4 -32.69 13.84 -19.48
N ILE A 5 -33.68 13.02 -19.21
CA ILE A 5 -34.67 13.23 -18.15
C ILE A 5 -34.72 12.00 -17.25
N ILE A 6 -34.71 12.21 -15.95
CA ILE A 6 -34.85 11.14 -14.95
C ILE A 6 -36.21 10.46 -15.08
N THR A 7 -36.21 9.14 -15.16
CA THR A 7 -37.41 8.30 -15.16
C THR A 7 -37.57 7.46 -13.89
N LYS A 8 -36.43 7.10 -13.22
CA LYS A 8 -36.44 6.30 -11.99
C LYS A 8 -35.30 6.73 -11.07
N VAL A 9 -35.56 6.75 -9.77
CA VAL A 9 -34.55 6.93 -8.73
C VAL A 9 -34.65 5.76 -7.75
N ALA A 10 -33.54 5.06 -7.51
CA ALA A 10 -33.45 3.91 -6.61
C ALA A 10 -32.17 3.99 -5.76
N GLY A 11 -32.22 4.77 -4.67
CA GLY A 11 -31.04 5.10 -3.90
C GLY A 11 -30.02 5.85 -4.78
N PRO A 12 -28.73 5.48 -4.77
CA PRO A 12 -27.70 6.14 -5.58
C PRO A 12 -27.83 5.84 -7.09
N LEU A 13 -28.71 4.93 -7.50
CA LEU A 13 -28.99 4.63 -8.92
C LEU A 13 -30.09 5.53 -9.45
N VAL A 14 -29.82 6.25 -10.54
CA VAL A 14 -30.74 7.07 -11.30
C VAL A 14 -30.81 6.55 -12.74
N ILE A 15 -32.00 6.37 -13.26
CA ILE A 15 -32.21 6.03 -14.68
C ILE A 15 -32.74 7.26 -15.40
N ALA A 16 -32.04 7.64 -16.48
CA ALA A 16 -32.44 8.74 -17.35
C ALA A 16 -32.66 8.28 -18.79
N GLU A 17 -33.67 8.82 -19.45
CA GLU A 17 -33.96 8.62 -20.88
C GLU A 17 -33.47 9.82 -21.70
N GLY A 18 -33.33 9.63 -23.02
CA GLY A 18 -32.83 10.65 -23.93
C GLY A 18 -31.30 10.78 -23.95
N MET A 19 -30.59 9.80 -23.44
CA MET A 19 -29.12 9.82 -23.28
C MET A 19 -28.35 9.12 -24.42
N ARG A 20 -29.01 8.86 -25.56
CA ARG A 20 -28.43 8.09 -26.70
C ARG A 20 -27.03 8.54 -27.13
N ASP A 21 -26.76 9.83 -27.06
CA ASP A 21 -25.47 10.42 -27.49
C ASP A 21 -24.39 10.47 -26.39
N ALA A 22 -24.73 10.06 -25.17
CA ALA A 22 -23.75 9.95 -24.09
C ALA A 22 -22.95 8.65 -24.22
N ASN A 23 -21.78 8.63 -23.61
CA ASN A 23 -20.94 7.43 -23.58
C ASN A 23 -20.99 6.78 -22.20
N MET A 24 -20.72 5.49 -22.18
CA MET A 24 -20.50 4.77 -20.94
C MET A 24 -19.31 5.37 -20.19
N PHE A 25 -19.45 5.52 -18.88
CA PHE A 25 -18.50 6.19 -17.97
C PHE A 25 -18.42 7.72 -18.11
N ASP A 26 -19.26 8.36 -18.92
CA ASP A 26 -19.36 9.82 -18.89
C ASP A 26 -19.82 10.29 -17.50
N VAL A 27 -19.16 11.31 -16.98
CA VAL A 27 -19.65 12.06 -15.82
C VAL A 27 -20.86 12.87 -16.20
N VAL A 28 -21.87 12.84 -15.36
CA VAL A 28 -23.12 13.58 -15.55
C VAL A 28 -23.40 14.50 -14.36
N ARG A 29 -24.15 15.57 -14.63
CA ARG A 29 -24.73 16.45 -13.62
C ARG A 29 -26.21 16.18 -13.51
N VAL A 30 -26.61 15.69 -12.33
CA VAL A 30 -27.99 15.20 -12.09
C VAL A 30 -28.80 16.27 -11.36
N SER A 31 -29.97 16.59 -11.88
CA SER A 31 -30.91 17.55 -11.37
C SER A 31 -30.46 19.01 -11.35
N LYS A 32 -31.31 19.90 -10.85
CA LYS A 32 -30.98 21.31 -10.58
C LYS A 32 -29.89 21.47 -9.53
N GLN A 33 -29.73 20.47 -8.66
CA GLN A 33 -28.67 20.44 -7.62
C GLN A 33 -27.29 20.11 -8.19
N ARG A 34 -27.23 19.69 -9.48
CA ARG A 34 -25.99 19.36 -10.21
C ARG A 34 -25.16 18.29 -9.51
N LEU A 35 -25.80 17.29 -8.91
CA LEU A 35 -25.13 16.18 -8.27
C LEU A 35 -24.24 15.45 -9.27
N ILE A 36 -23.04 15.05 -8.82
CA ILE A 36 -22.10 14.34 -9.67
C ILE A 36 -22.50 12.88 -9.76
N GLY A 37 -22.57 12.36 -10.98
CA GLY A 37 -22.83 10.94 -11.26
C GLY A 37 -22.02 10.45 -12.43
N GLU A 38 -22.02 9.15 -12.67
CA GLU A 38 -21.34 8.47 -13.76
C GLU A 38 -22.30 7.48 -14.42
N ILE A 39 -22.27 7.43 -15.75
CA ILE A 39 -23.03 6.44 -16.51
C ILE A 39 -22.34 5.09 -16.37
N ILE A 40 -22.99 4.11 -15.78
CA ILE A 40 -22.45 2.78 -15.56
C ILE A 40 -23.01 1.71 -16.51
N GLU A 41 -24.14 2.02 -17.15
CA GLU A 41 -24.78 1.12 -18.10
C GLU A 41 -25.63 1.91 -19.12
N MET A 42 -25.72 1.41 -20.34
CA MET A 42 -26.52 2.01 -21.41
C MET A 42 -27.40 0.96 -22.08
N HIS A 43 -28.69 1.21 -22.13
CA HIS A 43 -29.69 0.42 -22.88
C HIS A 43 -30.45 1.30 -23.86
N GLY A 44 -29.99 1.34 -25.10
CA GLY A 44 -30.59 2.22 -26.13
C GLY A 44 -30.39 3.69 -25.81
N ASP A 45 -31.46 4.40 -25.46
CA ASP A 45 -31.42 5.80 -25.02
C ASP A 45 -31.50 5.99 -23.50
N LYS A 46 -31.61 4.88 -22.77
CA LYS A 46 -31.61 4.87 -21.29
C LYS A 46 -30.22 4.71 -20.74
N ALA A 47 -29.87 5.56 -19.79
CA ALA A 47 -28.62 5.47 -19.02
C ALA A 47 -28.94 5.12 -17.57
N SER A 48 -28.27 4.11 -17.04
CA SER A 48 -28.19 3.84 -15.61
C SER A 48 -27.01 4.64 -15.06
N ILE A 49 -27.27 5.52 -14.09
CA ILE A 49 -26.32 6.49 -13.55
C ILE A 49 -26.16 6.22 -12.06
N GLN A 50 -24.94 6.00 -11.64
CA GLN A 50 -24.63 6.00 -10.21
C GLN A 50 -24.25 7.41 -9.76
N VAL A 51 -24.91 7.91 -8.73
CA VAL A 51 -24.69 9.24 -8.19
C VAL A 51 -23.72 9.15 -7.01
N TYR A 52 -22.70 10.00 -6.99
CA TYR A 52 -21.67 10.04 -5.97
C TYR A 52 -22.07 10.78 -4.69
N GLU A 53 -23.28 11.31 -4.68
CA GLU A 53 -23.85 12.07 -3.58
C GLU A 53 -25.21 11.51 -3.20
N GLU A 54 -25.77 11.93 -2.06
CA GLU A 54 -27.08 11.48 -1.65
C GLU A 54 -28.17 12.00 -2.59
N THR A 55 -29.05 11.09 -3.00
CA THR A 55 -30.12 11.34 -3.99
C THR A 55 -31.48 11.67 -3.39
N SER A 56 -31.60 11.80 -2.08
CA SER A 56 -32.86 12.15 -1.41
C SER A 56 -33.45 13.43 -1.99
N GLY A 57 -34.74 13.36 -2.39
CA GLY A 57 -35.44 14.47 -2.97
C GLY A 57 -35.29 14.62 -4.49
N LEU A 58 -34.54 13.74 -5.16
CA LEU A 58 -34.57 13.63 -6.61
C LEU A 58 -35.85 12.90 -7.06
N GLY A 59 -36.39 13.30 -8.21
CA GLY A 59 -37.57 12.67 -8.77
C GLY A 59 -37.60 12.60 -10.29
N PRO A 60 -38.52 11.79 -10.84
CA PRO A 60 -38.73 11.75 -12.29
C PRO A 60 -39.05 13.14 -12.85
N GLY A 61 -38.63 13.41 -14.09
CA GLY A 61 -38.82 14.68 -14.77
C GLY A 61 -37.68 15.69 -14.61
N GLU A 62 -36.73 15.44 -13.72
CA GLU A 62 -35.54 16.30 -13.58
C GLU A 62 -34.51 16.02 -14.67
N LYS A 63 -33.70 17.03 -15.00
CA LYS A 63 -32.69 16.94 -16.07
C LYS A 63 -31.43 16.25 -15.60
N VAL A 64 -30.81 15.54 -16.54
CA VAL A 64 -29.42 15.01 -16.43
C VAL A 64 -28.62 15.55 -17.60
N GLU A 65 -27.45 16.08 -17.34
CA GLU A 65 -26.55 16.65 -18.35
C GLU A 65 -25.22 15.89 -18.36
N SER A 66 -24.84 15.30 -19.51
CA SER A 66 -23.52 14.68 -19.68
C SER A 66 -22.47 15.75 -19.89
N THR A 67 -21.31 15.58 -19.23
CA THR A 67 -20.11 16.38 -19.46
C THR A 67 -19.37 15.97 -20.73
N GLY A 68 -19.65 14.77 -21.26
CA GLY A 68 -18.95 14.17 -22.40
C GLY A 68 -17.53 13.68 -22.08
N ALA A 69 -17.17 13.58 -20.82
CA ALA A 69 -15.86 13.11 -20.36
C ALA A 69 -16.02 12.13 -19.20
N PRO A 70 -15.16 11.10 -19.11
CA PRO A 70 -15.18 10.14 -18.01
C PRO A 70 -14.70 10.77 -16.70
N LEU A 71 -14.98 10.11 -15.57
CA LEU A 71 -14.45 10.49 -14.27
C LEU A 71 -12.92 10.52 -14.34
N SER A 72 -12.37 11.70 -14.10
CA SER A 72 -10.94 11.99 -14.23
C SER A 72 -10.43 12.70 -13.00
N VAL A 73 -9.14 12.53 -12.73
CA VAL A 73 -8.43 13.24 -11.66
C VAL A 73 -7.54 14.34 -12.25
N GLU A 74 -7.37 15.41 -11.51
CA GLU A 74 -6.37 16.43 -11.80
C GLU A 74 -5.02 16.00 -11.21
N LEU A 75 -4.00 16.01 -12.04
CA LEU A 75 -2.64 15.55 -11.70
C LEU A 75 -1.65 16.71 -11.88
N GLY A 76 -1.16 17.24 -10.79
CA GLY A 76 -0.26 18.39 -10.78
C GLY A 76 0.21 18.76 -9.37
N PRO A 77 0.99 19.85 -9.24
CA PRO A 77 1.42 20.35 -7.94
C PRO A 77 0.25 20.68 -7.02
N GLY A 78 0.34 20.28 -5.75
CA GLY A 78 -0.71 20.42 -4.76
C GLY A 78 -1.39 19.11 -4.36
N LEU A 79 -1.03 17.99 -4.98
CA LEU A 79 -1.50 16.66 -4.58
C LEU A 79 -0.96 16.22 -3.23
N ILE A 80 0.34 16.42 -3.01
CA ILE A 80 1.02 16.00 -1.78
C ILE A 80 0.50 16.79 -0.57
N GLY A 81 0.24 16.08 0.51
CA GLY A 81 -0.30 16.66 1.73
C GLY A 81 -1.81 16.91 1.70
N SER A 82 -2.47 16.62 0.58
CA SER A 82 -3.91 16.79 0.42
C SER A 82 -4.69 15.58 0.92
N ILE A 83 -5.89 15.86 1.40
CA ILE A 83 -6.88 14.86 1.84
C ILE A 83 -8.10 15.01 0.94
N TYR A 84 -8.36 13.98 0.14
CA TYR A 84 -9.43 13.95 -0.83
C TYR A 84 -10.55 13.00 -0.42
N ASP A 85 -11.75 13.24 -0.94
CA ASP A 85 -12.79 12.22 -0.97
C ASP A 85 -12.61 11.24 -2.15
N GLY A 86 -13.55 10.30 -2.33
CA GLY A 86 -13.46 9.25 -3.35
C GLY A 86 -13.39 9.74 -4.80
N ILE A 87 -13.80 10.97 -5.08
CA ILE A 87 -13.80 11.60 -6.42
C ILE A 87 -12.85 12.80 -6.52
N GLN A 88 -11.84 12.82 -5.66
CA GLN A 88 -10.80 13.87 -5.61
C GLN A 88 -11.32 15.27 -5.24
N ARG A 89 -12.34 15.41 -4.42
CA ARG A 89 -12.69 16.71 -3.85
C ARG A 89 -11.88 16.92 -2.57
N PRO A 90 -11.14 18.04 -2.42
CA PRO A 90 -10.38 18.30 -1.19
C PRO A 90 -11.31 18.52 0.00
N LEU A 91 -11.17 17.72 1.05
CA LEU A 91 -12.07 17.78 2.22
C LEU A 91 -12.02 19.14 2.94
N ASN A 92 -10.84 19.75 3.02
CA ASN A 92 -10.66 21.06 3.62
C ASN A 92 -11.42 22.16 2.84
N GLU A 93 -11.42 22.11 1.51
CA GLU A 93 -12.14 23.06 0.67
C GLU A 93 -13.66 22.83 0.75
N ILE A 94 -14.10 21.57 0.79
CA ILE A 94 -15.52 21.26 1.02
C ILE A 94 -15.97 21.85 2.36
N MET A 95 -15.20 21.67 3.43
CA MET A 95 -15.51 22.21 4.75
C MET A 95 -15.55 23.75 4.74
N ARG A 96 -14.61 24.40 4.04
CA ARG A 96 -14.56 25.86 3.90
C ARG A 96 -15.80 26.42 3.20
N VAL A 97 -16.30 25.74 2.15
CA VAL A 97 -17.45 26.18 1.34
C VAL A 97 -18.80 25.81 1.96
N ALA A 98 -18.91 24.61 2.49
CA ALA A 98 -20.15 24.02 2.99
C ALA A 98 -20.35 24.18 4.50
N GLY A 99 -19.28 24.52 5.25
CA GLY A 99 -19.28 24.49 6.71
C GLY A 99 -19.29 23.05 7.26
N THR A 100 -19.73 22.89 8.51
CA THR A 100 -19.79 21.58 9.19
C THR A 100 -20.86 20.65 8.64
N ASN A 101 -21.83 21.17 7.89
CA ASN A 101 -22.87 20.38 7.25
C ASN A 101 -22.52 20.16 5.78
N LEU A 102 -22.31 18.92 5.37
CA LEU A 102 -22.09 18.53 3.97
C LEU A 102 -23.30 18.96 3.14
N LYS A 103 -23.14 19.99 2.29
CA LYS A 103 -24.11 20.38 1.30
C LYS A 103 -23.91 19.57 0.03
N ARG A 104 -25.00 19.14 -0.57
CA ARG A 104 -25.00 18.44 -1.86
C ARG A 104 -24.67 19.39 -3.02
N GLY A 105 -24.06 18.86 -4.08
CA GLY A 105 -23.71 19.65 -5.27
C GLY A 105 -22.55 20.62 -5.08
N VAL A 106 -21.75 20.44 -4.05
CA VAL A 106 -20.53 21.26 -3.83
C VAL A 106 -19.52 20.89 -4.91
N ASP A 107 -19.21 21.84 -5.77
CA ASP A 107 -18.21 21.72 -6.82
C ASP A 107 -16.99 22.54 -6.42
N VAL A 108 -15.91 21.86 -6.06
CA VAL A 108 -14.63 22.46 -5.68
C VAL A 108 -13.54 21.89 -6.56
N PRO A 109 -12.59 22.71 -7.02
CA PRO A 109 -11.48 22.21 -7.83
C PRO A 109 -10.60 21.26 -7.02
N SER A 110 -10.14 20.21 -7.66
CA SER A 110 -9.30 19.18 -7.02
C SER A 110 -7.93 19.70 -6.62
N LEU A 111 -7.37 20.60 -7.41
CA LEU A 111 -6.11 21.32 -7.14
C LEU A 111 -6.39 22.81 -6.90
N ASN A 112 -5.45 23.49 -6.23
CA ASN A 112 -5.54 24.94 -6.05
C ASN A 112 -5.02 25.65 -7.32
N HIS A 113 -5.95 26.14 -8.16
CA HIS A 113 -5.66 26.81 -9.41
C HIS A 113 -5.15 28.25 -9.24
N GLN A 114 -5.22 28.81 -8.05
CA GLN A 114 -4.77 30.19 -7.77
C GLN A 114 -3.37 30.25 -7.14
N LYS A 115 -2.91 29.16 -6.55
CA LYS A 115 -1.60 29.07 -5.93
C LYS A 115 -0.51 29.13 -7.00
N LYS A 116 0.49 29.96 -6.78
CA LYS A 116 1.67 30.02 -7.61
C LYS A 116 2.74 29.06 -7.12
N TRP A 117 3.39 28.43 -8.10
CA TRP A 117 4.47 27.47 -7.89
C TRP A 117 5.69 27.94 -8.66
N ASN A 118 6.86 27.84 -8.07
CA ASN A 118 8.12 28.18 -8.73
C ASN A 118 8.54 27.05 -9.66
N PHE A 119 8.45 27.29 -10.97
CA PHE A 119 8.83 26.35 -12.00
C PHE A 119 10.26 26.57 -12.45
N THR A 120 11.09 25.53 -12.35
CA THR A 120 12.48 25.52 -12.83
C THR A 120 12.59 24.59 -14.05
N PRO A 121 12.95 25.12 -15.24
CA PRO A 121 13.04 24.31 -16.45
C PRO A 121 14.23 23.35 -16.41
N LYS A 122 14.06 22.18 -17.04
CA LYS A 122 15.10 21.16 -17.25
C LYS A 122 15.46 20.98 -18.73
N VAL A 123 14.73 21.62 -19.62
CA VAL A 123 14.92 21.59 -21.07
C VAL A 123 15.09 23.01 -21.59
N LYS A 124 15.61 23.16 -22.81
CA LYS A 124 15.85 24.43 -23.48
C LYS A 124 15.01 24.56 -24.75
N VAL A 125 14.86 25.79 -25.23
CA VAL A 125 14.25 26.07 -26.54
C VAL A 125 15.04 25.34 -27.63
N GLY A 126 14.32 24.62 -28.49
CA GLY A 126 14.88 23.80 -29.56
C GLY A 126 15.10 22.34 -29.23
N ASP A 127 15.05 21.97 -27.95
CA ASP A 127 15.15 20.57 -27.56
C ASP A 127 13.95 19.76 -28.09
N GLU A 128 14.22 18.58 -28.60
CA GLU A 128 13.17 17.62 -28.95
C GLU A 128 12.73 16.90 -27.69
N VAL A 129 11.43 16.71 -27.53
CA VAL A 129 10.83 16.03 -26.38
C VAL A 129 9.76 15.04 -26.84
N VAL A 130 9.55 14.01 -26.02
CA VAL A 130 8.49 13.01 -26.20
C VAL A 130 7.67 12.88 -24.91
N ALA A 131 6.49 12.28 -25.02
CA ALA A 131 5.63 12.03 -23.87
C ALA A 131 6.40 11.37 -22.71
N GLY A 132 6.27 11.94 -21.52
CA GLY A 132 6.92 11.47 -20.31
C GLY A 132 8.31 12.07 -20.02
N ASP A 133 8.88 12.85 -20.94
CA ASP A 133 10.11 13.62 -20.65
C ASP A 133 9.84 14.70 -19.59
N ILE A 134 10.84 14.98 -18.77
CA ILE A 134 10.75 16.00 -17.71
C ILE A 134 11.00 17.38 -18.33
N LEU A 135 9.99 18.24 -18.32
CA LEU A 135 10.09 19.64 -18.78
C LEU A 135 10.74 20.54 -17.73
N GLY A 136 10.44 20.32 -16.50
CA GLY A 136 10.92 21.10 -15.37
C GLY A 136 10.44 20.55 -14.05
N THR A 137 10.75 21.27 -12.97
CA THR A 137 10.46 20.83 -11.60
C THR A 137 9.85 21.95 -10.77
N VAL A 138 9.06 21.54 -9.78
CA VAL A 138 8.47 22.40 -8.75
C VAL A 138 8.76 21.77 -7.40
N GLN A 139 9.33 22.54 -6.46
CA GLN A 139 9.47 22.06 -5.07
C GLN A 139 8.12 22.14 -4.39
N GLU A 140 7.42 21.01 -4.33
CA GLU A 140 6.06 20.93 -3.78
C GLU A 140 6.08 20.91 -2.25
N THR A 141 6.92 20.04 -1.67
CA THR A 141 7.21 19.97 -0.23
C THR A 141 8.72 19.80 -0.02
N ASN A 142 9.17 19.82 1.25
CA ASN A 142 10.59 19.56 1.55
C ASN A 142 11.03 18.15 1.12
N ALA A 143 10.10 17.20 1.09
CA ALA A 143 10.37 15.81 0.73
C ALA A 143 10.18 15.50 -0.76
N VAL A 144 9.39 16.30 -1.50
CA VAL A 144 8.95 15.96 -2.85
C VAL A 144 9.26 17.07 -3.85
N LEU A 145 10.08 16.74 -4.83
CA LEU A 145 10.31 17.54 -6.02
C LEU A 145 9.34 17.07 -7.12
N HIS A 146 8.30 17.86 -7.37
CA HIS A 146 7.31 17.56 -8.39
C HIS A 146 7.91 17.77 -9.79
N LYS A 147 7.84 16.73 -10.62
CA LYS A 147 8.39 16.76 -11.98
C LYS A 147 7.25 16.97 -12.98
N ILE A 148 7.32 18.05 -13.73
CA ILE A 148 6.34 18.35 -14.77
C ILE A 148 6.74 17.61 -16.03
N LEU A 149 5.87 16.73 -16.51
CA LEU A 149 6.13 15.82 -17.63
C LEU A 149 5.47 16.32 -18.90
N VAL A 150 6.07 15.98 -20.04
CA VAL A 150 5.42 16.14 -21.34
C VAL A 150 4.16 15.28 -21.35
N PRO A 151 2.99 15.85 -21.69
CA PRO A 151 1.72 15.15 -21.72
C PRO A 151 1.74 13.90 -22.61
N ASN A 152 0.90 12.93 -22.27
CA ASN A 152 0.79 11.69 -23.04
C ASN A 152 0.43 11.98 -24.52
N LYS A 153 1.02 11.20 -25.43
CA LYS A 153 0.89 11.32 -26.91
C LYS A 153 1.44 12.61 -27.52
N LEU A 154 2.01 13.52 -26.73
CA LEU A 154 2.64 14.74 -27.25
C LEU A 154 4.14 14.49 -27.52
N LYS A 155 4.60 14.93 -28.68
CA LYS A 155 6.02 14.96 -29.08
C LYS A 155 6.27 16.19 -29.94
N GLY A 156 7.47 16.73 -29.92
CA GLY A 156 7.85 17.88 -30.74
C GLY A 156 9.08 18.59 -30.22
N LYS A 157 9.28 19.83 -30.69
CA LYS A 157 10.36 20.69 -30.23
C LYS A 157 9.83 21.75 -29.27
N ILE A 158 10.63 22.07 -28.27
CA ILE A 158 10.33 23.15 -27.34
C ILE A 158 10.46 24.49 -28.10
N LYS A 159 9.35 25.18 -28.28
CA LYS A 159 9.28 26.50 -28.86
C LYS A 159 9.47 27.61 -27.82
N VAL A 160 8.83 27.44 -26.66
CA VAL A 160 8.91 28.32 -25.50
C VAL A 160 9.05 27.49 -24.24
N ILE A 161 9.93 27.91 -23.35
CA ILE A 161 10.02 27.40 -21.98
C ILE A 161 10.19 28.58 -21.04
N LYS A 162 9.42 28.63 -19.98
CA LYS A 162 9.42 29.72 -18.99
C LYS A 162 10.12 29.28 -17.71
N GLU A 163 10.46 30.24 -16.87
CA GLU A 163 11.01 30.05 -15.54
C GLU A 163 10.36 31.06 -14.60
N GLY A 164 10.08 30.69 -13.36
CA GLY A 164 9.51 31.59 -12.35
C GLY A 164 8.21 31.08 -11.75
N ASP A 165 7.44 31.98 -11.18
CA ASP A 165 6.23 31.69 -10.43
C ASP A 165 5.00 31.72 -11.33
N PHE A 166 4.33 30.55 -11.45
CA PHE A 166 3.12 30.38 -12.26
C PHE A 166 2.05 29.62 -11.49
N THR A 167 0.79 29.88 -11.82
CA THR A 167 -0.31 29.00 -11.45
C THR A 167 -0.28 27.72 -12.30
N ILE A 168 -1.00 26.70 -11.89
CA ILE A 168 -1.06 25.46 -12.67
C ILE A 168 -1.78 25.62 -14.01
N ASP A 169 -2.61 26.64 -14.18
CA ASP A 169 -3.33 26.95 -15.42
C ASP A 169 -2.49 27.70 -16.47
N GLU A 170 -1.45 28.38 -16.02
CA GLU A 170 -0.57 29.12 -16.93
C GLU A 170 0.33 28.14 -17.70
N ALA A 171 0.47 28.34 -19.00
CA ALA A 171 1.38 27.56 -19.82
C ALA A 171 2.83 27.87 -19.45
N VAL A 172 3.59 26.85 -19.07
CA VAL A 172 5.04 26.94 -18.75
C VAL A 172 5.92 26.56 -19.92
N ALA A 173 5.38 25.84 -20.89
CA ALA A 173 6.06 25.46 -22.12
C ALA A 173 5.11 25.49 -23.32
N VAL A 174 5.67 25.68 -24.51
CA VAL A 174 4.97 25.49 -25.77
C VAL A 174 5.77 24.51 -26.62
N ILE A 175 5.11 23.43 -27.05
CA ILE A 175 5.70 22.39 -27.90
C ILE A 175 5.14 22.54 -29.30
N GLU A 176 6.01 22.57 -30.29
CA GLU A 176 5.68 22.63 -31.71
C GLU A 176 5.93 21.29 -32.38
N ASN A 177 4.96 20.85 -33.16
CA ASN A 177 5.04 19.65 -33.99
C ASN A 177 4.35 19.86 -35.34
N GLU A 178 4.26 18.83 -36.15
CA GLU A 178 3.62 18.86 -37.48
C GLU A 178 2.14 19.33 -37.46
N ASN A 179 1.47 19.16 -36.32
CA ASN A 179 0.05 19.51 -36.13
C ASN A 179 -0.17 20.92 -35.57
N GLY A 180 0.93 21.68 -35.33
CA GLY A 180 0.90 23.00 -34.75
C GLY A 180 1.59 23.13 -33.41
N THR A 181 1.17 24.09 -32.61
CA THR A 181 1.72 24.37 -31.28
C THR A 181 0.75 23.95 -30.19
N THR A 182 1.26 23.36 -29.11
CA THR A 182 0.50 22.96 -27.93
C THR A 182 1.06 23.59 -26.68
N ASP A 183 0.22 24.29 -25.93
CA ASP A 183 0.56 24.84 -24.63
C ASP A 183 0.58 23.73 -23.59
N VAL A 184 1.63 23.71 -22.77
CA VAL A 184 1.78 22.73 -21.67
C VAL A 184 1.66 23.45 -20.35
N LYS A 185 0.70 23.01 -19.55
CA LYS A 185 0.44 23.47 -18.18
C LYS A 185 1.13 22.58 -17.17
N MET A 186 1.18 23.00 -15.90
CA MET A 186 1.76 22.19 -14.84
C MET A 186 0.84 21.08 -14.33
N TYR A 187 -0.41 20.99 -14.80
CA TYR A 187 -1.31 19.89 -14.49
C TYR A 187 -1.93 19.28 -15.74
N THR A 188 -2.37 18.02 -15.61
CA THR A 188 -3.14 17.32 -16.62
C THR A 188 -4.33 16.63 -15.96
N THR A 189 -5.31 16.18 -16.75
CA THR A 189 -6.38 15.31 -16.30
C THR A 189 -6.17 13.88 -16.81
N TRP A 190 -6.59 12.89 -16.04
CA TRP A 190 -6.51 11.50 -16.46
C TRP A 190 -7.74 10.70 -16.01
N PRO A 191 -8.34 9.86 -16.90
CA PRO A 191 -9.45 9.00 -16.55
C PRO A 191 -9.06 7.96 -15.52
N VAL A 192 -9.76 7.88 -14.40
CA VAL A 192 -9.38 7.02 -13.27
C VAL A 192 -9.44 5.53 -13.58
N ARG A 193 -10.33 5.11 -14.49
CA ARG A 193 -10.50 3.69 -14.86
C ARG A 193 -9.47 3.19 -15.88
N VAL A 194 -8.64 4.07 -16.41
CA VAL A 194 -7.63 3.75 -17.40
C VAL A 194 -6.25 3.83 -16.76
N GLY A 195 -5.51 2.72 -16.79
CA GLY A 195 -4.11 2.69 -16.32
C GLY A 195 -3.23 3.65 -17.11
N ARG A 196 -2.27 4.28 -16.43
CA ARG A 196 -1.32 5.16 -17.10
C ARG A 196 -0.26 4.35 -17.86
N PRO A 197 0.09 4.77 -19.09
CA PRO A 197 0.99 4.00 -19.95
C PRO A 197 2.45 4.03 -19.44
N TYR A 198 3.17 2.98 -19.76
CA TYR A 198 4.61 2.82 -19.53
C TYR A 198 5.23 2.06 -20.73
N LYS A 199 6.55 2.08 -20.86
CA LYS A 199 7.23 1.37 -21.96
C LYS A 199 7.19 -0.15 -21.76
N ARG A 200 7.62 -0.63 -20.60
CA ARG A 200 7.65 -2.06 -20.25
C ARG A 200 7.70 -2.29 -18.74
N LYS A 201 7.18 -3.41 -18.29
CA LYS A 201 7.37 -3.88 -16.91
C LYS A 201 8.73 -4.55 -16.74
N LEU A 202 9.30 -4.38 -15.56
CA LEU A 202 10.52 -5.04 -15.12
C LEU A 202 10.20 -6.20 -14.18
N SER A 203 11.16 -7.12 -14.03
CA SER A 203 11.06 -8.20 -13.05
C SER A 203 11.03 -7.66 -11.62
N PRO A 204 10.23 -8.25 -10.72
CA PRO A 204 10.20 -7.89 -9.31
C PRO A 204 11.35 -8.57 -8.54
N ASP A 205 12.58 -8.15 -8.81
CA ASP A 205 13.83 -8.73 -8.32
C ASP A 205 14.59 -7.82 -7.34
N ILE A 206 13.98 -6.72 -6.91
CA ILE A 206 14.51 -5.80 -5.90
C ILE A 206 13.55 -5.80 -4.70
N LEU A 207 14.09 -5.92 -3.49
CA LEU A 207 13.31 -5.85 -2.26
C LEU A 207 12.76 -4.44 -2.04
N LEU A 208 11.49 -4.32 -1.66
CA LEU A 208 10.98 -3.15 -0.98
C LEU A 208 11.30 -3.29 0.50
N THR A 209 12.40 -2.71 0.95
CA THR A 209 12.83 -2.78 2.34
C THR A 209 11.85 -2.05 3.24
N THR A 210 11.42 -2.68 4.32
CA THR A 210 10.41 -2.12 5.23
C THR A 210 10.93 -1.90 6.65
N GLY A 211 12.06 -2.50 7.01
CA GLY A 211 12.58 -2.48 8.38
C GLY A 211 11.74 -3.32 9.37
N GLN A 212 10.73 -4.03 8.86
CA GLN A 212 9.90 -4.95 9.64
C GLN A 212 10.43 -6.37 9.46
N ARG A 213 10.98 -6.96 10.52
CA ARG A 213 11.65 -8.27 10.48
C ARG A 213 10.80 -9.39 9.89
N PRO A 214 9.53 -9.58 10.30
CA PRO A 214 8.71 -10.64 9.71
C PRO A 214 8.51 -10.48 8.21
N ILE A 215 8.39 -9.24 7.74
CA ILE A 215 8.17 -8.91 6.33
C ILE A 215 9.47 -9.07 5.54
N ASP A 216 10.51 -8.35 5.90
CA ASP A 216 11.76 -8.33 5.14
C ASP A 216 12.44 -9.70 5.09
N THR A 217 12.32 -10.50 6.14
CA THR A 217 12.98 -11.81 6.23
C THR A 217 12.11 -12.94 5.72
N LEU A 218 10.89 -13.09 6.25
CA LEU A 218 10.10 -14.29 5.99
C LEU A 218 9.19 -14.13 4.76
N PHE A 219 8.53 -12.99 4.63
CA PHE A 219 7.49 -12.75 3.61
C PHE A 219 7.72 -11.45 2.85
N PRO A 220 8.83 -11.35 2.10
CA PRO A 220 9.26 -10.11 1.48
C PRO A 220 8.31 -9.64 0.38
N LEU A 221 8.17 -8.33 0.29
CA LEU A 221 7.52 -7.64 -0.81
C LEU A 221 8.57 -7.09 -1.77
N ALA A 222 8.45 -7.42 -3.04
CA ALA A 222 9.30 -6.83 -4.06
C ALA A 222 8.87 -5.40 -4.37
N LYS A 223 9.80 -4.56 -4.75
CA LYS A 223 9.56 -3.22 -5.29
C LYS A 223 8.70 -3.32 -6.54
N GLY A 224 7.54 -2.68 -6.52
CA GLY A 224 6.52 -2.84 -7.57
C GLY A 224 5.64 -4.09 -7.40
N GLY A 225 5.73 -4.78 -6.27
CA GLY A 225 4.94 -5.98 -5.98
C GLY A 225 3.56 -5.68 -5.39
N VAL A 226 2.81 -6.76 -5.20
CA VAL A 226 1.44 -6.73 -4.65
C VAL A 226 1.32 -7.63 -3.43
N ALA A 227 0.73 -7.11 -2.37
CA ALA A 227 0.50 -7.83 -1.12
C ALA A 227 -0.92 -7.65 -0.62
N ALA A 228 -1.40 -8.64 0.11
CA ALA A 228 -2.63 -8.56 0.89
C ALA A 228 -2.34 -8.71 2.39
N VAL A 229 -3.06 -7.94 3.20
CA VAL A 229 -3.03 -8.01 4.65
C VAL A 229 -4.44 -8.38 5.14
N PRO A 230 -4.81 -9.64 5.10
CA PRO A 230 -6.09 -10.07 5.65
C PRO A 230 -5.97 -10.25 7.16
N GLY A 231 -7.03 -9.88 7.86
CA GLY A 231 -7.12 -10.09 9.30
C GLY A 231 -8.43 -9.61 9.88
N PRO A 232 -8.86 -10.19 10.99
CA PRO A 232 -10.04 -9.76 11.71
C PRO A 232 -9.88 -8.36 12.30
N PHE A 233 -10.95 -7.77 12.78
CA PHE A 233 -10.92 -6.52 13.52
C PHE A 233 -10.02 -6.63 14.75
N GLY A 234 -9.22 -5.60 15.00
CA GLY A 234 -8.32 -5.57 16.17
C GLY A 234 -7.02 -6.37 16.01
N SER A 235 -6.76 -6.98 14.86
CA SER A 235 -5.53 -7.75 14.62
C SER A 235 -4.30 -6.87 14.29
N GLY A 236 -4.45 -5.54 14.26
CA GLY A 236 -3.35 -4.61 14.00
C GLY A 236 -3.10 -4.28 12.54
N LYS A 237 -4.08 -4.48 11.62
CA LYS A 237 -3.95 -4.12 10.19
C LYS A 237 -3.49 -2.69 10.00
N THR A 238 -4.13 -1.74 10.65
CA THR A 238 -3.81 -0.32 10.53
C THR A 238 -2.40 -0.01 11.01
N VAL A 239 -1.98 -0.61 12.13
CA VAL A 239 -0.60 -0.44 12.64
C VAL A 239 0.44 -0.96 11.65
N VAL A 240 0.21 -2.13 11.04
CA VAL A 240 1.09 -2.67 10.00
C VAL A 240 1.20 -1.71 8.81
N GLN A 241 0.08 -1.17 8.34
CA GLN A 241 0.07 -0.23 7.22
C GLN A 241 0.75 1.10 7.58
N HIS A 242 0.55 1.63 8.79
CA HIS A 242 1.26 2.84 9.26
C HIS A 242 2.77 2.62 9.36
N GLN A 243 3.21 1.48 9.85
CA GLN A 243 4.63 1.11 9.88
C GLN A 243 5.22 1.01 8.47
N LEU A 244 4.50 0.42 7.54
CA LEU A 244 4.92 0.36 6.13
C LEU A 244 4.97 1.76 5.50
N ALA A 245 3.97 2.60 5.75
CA ALA A 245 3.96 3.99 5.27
C ALA A 245 5.16 4.79 5.78
N LYS A 246 5.51 4.61 7.05
CA LYS A 246 6.60 5.33 7.71
C LYS A 246 7.99 4.84 7.26
N TRP A 247 8.20 3.53 7.19
CA TRP A 247 9.51 2.91 7.11
C TRP A 247 9.86 2.28 5.77
N ALA A 248 8.86 1.94 4.93
CA ALA A 248 9.14 1.35 3.63
C ALA A 248 10.02 2.26 2.77
N ALA A 249 10.88 1.66 1.96
CA ALA A 249 11.75 2.36 1.03
C ALA A 249 10.98 2.93 -0.17
N ALA A 250 9.90 3.66 0.11
CA ALA A 250 9.06 4.35 -0.86
C ALA A 250 9.24 5.87 -0.73
N ASP A 251 9.23 6.58 -1.86
CA ASP A 251 9.37 8.03 -1.88
C ASP A 251 8.04 8.72 -1.60
N ILE A 252 6.97 8.17 -2.14
CA ILE A 252 5.60 8.68 -2.05
C ILE A 252 4.69 7.61 -1.48
N ILE A 253 3.80 8.03 -0.59
CA ILE A 253 2.75 7.19 -0.01
C ILE A 253 1.39 7.69 -0.51
N VAL A 254 0.57 6.77 -0.99
CA VAL A 254 -0.86 7.00 -1.26
C VAL A 254 -1.65 6.07 -0.34
N TYR A 255 -2.44 6.65 0.54
CA TYR A 255 -3.28 5.90 1.46
C TYR A 255 -4.75 6.08 1.09
N ILE A 256 -5.45 4.99 0.88
CA ILE A 256 -6.88 4.96 0.54
C ILE A 256 -7.63 4.34 1.71
N GLY A 257 -8.38 5.14 2.45
CA GLY A 257 -9.41 4.67 3.36
C GLY A 257 -10.70 4.45 2.57
N CYS A 258 -11.01 3.19 2.28
CA CYS A 258 -12.16 2.82 1.47
C CYS A 258 -13.26 2.19 2.33
N GLY A 259 -14.29 2.98 2.64
CA GLY A 259 -15.46 2.51 3.39
C GLY A 259 -15.17 2.18 4.86
N GLU A 260 -14.09 2.72 5.42
CA GLU A 260 -13.76 2.53 6.82
C GLU A 260 -14.72 3.29 7.75
N ARG A 261 -14.79 2.88 9.00
CA ARG A 261 -15.63 3.54 9.99
C ARG A 261 -15.14 4.96 10.22
N GLY A 262 -16.06 5.88 10.47
CA GLY A 262 -15.73 7.30 10.67
C GLY A 262 -14.69 7.53 11.77
N ASN A 263 -14.76 6.79 12.90
CA ASN A 263 -13.78 6.87 13.97
C ASN A 263 -12.38 6.37 13.54
N GLU A 264 -12.28 5.24 12.86
CA GLU A 264 -11.01 4.71 12.35
C GLU A 264 -10.37 5.65 11.33
N MET A 265 -11.18 6.22 10.44
CA MET A 265 -10.69 7.23 9.49
C MET A 265 -10.26 8.53 10.19
N THR A 266 -10.97 8.94 11.23
CA THR A 266 -10.58 10.10 12.05
C THR A 266 -9.24 9.86 12.71
N ASP A 267 -8.99 8.66 13.23
CA ASP A 267 -7.71 8.29 13.81
C ASP A 267 -6.59 8.38 12.76
N VAL A 268 -6.80 7.82 11.56
CA VAL A 268 -5.83 7.95 10.46
C VAL A 268 -5.56 9.41 10.11
N LEU A 269 -6.60 10.22 9.96
CA LEU A 269 -6.48 11.64 9.61
C LEU A 269 -5.76 12.46 10.68
N ASN A 270 -5.85 12.08 11.95
CA ASN A 270 -5.16 12.72 13.05
C ASN A 270 -3.73 12.20 13.21
N GLU A 271 -3.52 10.89 13.08
CA GLU A 271 -2.22 10.26 13.30
C GLU A 271 -1.23 10.53 12.15
N PHE A 272 -1.65 10.46 10.90
CA PHE A 272 -0.73 10.63 9.76
C PHE A 272 0.02 11.97 9.76
N PRO A 273 -0.61 13.14 10.05
CA PRO A 273 0.10 14.40 10.17
C PRO A 273 1.11 14.44 11.33
N GLU A 274 0.88 13.66 12.39
CA GLU A 274 1.76 13.58 13.55
C GLU A 274 2.92 12.60 13.36
N LEU A 275 2.77 11.61 12.47
CA LEU A 275 3.86 10.70 12.11
C LEU A 275 5.01 11.48 11.50
N LYS A 276 6.21 11.25 12.02
CA LYS A 276 7.44 11.85 11.48
C LYS A 276 8.04 10.96 10.41
N ASP A 277 8.39 11.58 9.30
CA ASP A 277 9.19 10.93 8.28
C ASP A 277 10.62 10.72 8.80
N PRO A 278 11.11 9.49 8.90
CA PRO A 278 12.47 9.22 9.39
C PRO A 278 13.58 9.82 8.54
N ARG A 279 13.28 10.19 7.28
CA ARG A 279 14.23 10.78 6.34
C ARG A 279 14.45 12.27 6.58
N THR A 280 13.40 12.99 6.91
CA THR A 280 13.41 14.45 7.02
C THR A 280 13.18 14.97 8.43
N GLY A 281 12.61 14.15 9.32
CA GLY A 281 12.15 14.55 10.65
C GLY A 281 10.85 15.36 10.64
N ASN A 282 10.32 15.72 9.47
CA ASN A 282 9.08 16.45 9.29
C ASN A 282 7.86 15.51 9.28
N SER A 283 6.66 16.06 9.11
CA SER A 283 5.44 15.26 8.98
C SER A 283 5.50 14.32 7.78
N LEU A 284 5.04 13.08 7.97
CA LEU A 284 4.90 12.11 6.88
C LEU A 284 3.97 12.61 5.77
N MET A 285 3.05 13.53 6.08
CA MET A 285 2.16 14.17 5.10
C MET A 285 2.91 14.94 4.02
N GLU A 286 4.16 15.35 4.24
CA GLU A 286 4.98 16.01 3.20
C GLU A 286 5.33 15.11 2.01
N ARG A 287 5.06 13.80 2.10
CA ARG A 287 5.20 12.84 1.00
C ARG A 287 3.99 11.90 0.86
N THR A 288 2.85 12.28 1.40
CA THR A 288 1.64 11.44 1.43
C THR A 288 0.46 12.13 0.76
N VAL A 289 -0.37 11.33 0.07
CA VAL A 289 -1.70 11.69 -0.40
C VAL A 289 -2.70 10.79 0.30
N LEU A 290 -3.73 11.37 0.94
CA LEU A 290 -4.81 10.63 1.58
C LEU A 290 -6.09 10.71 0.76
N ILE A 291 -6.73 9.56 0.56
CA ILE A 291 -8.09 9.45 0.03
C ILE A 291 -8.95 8.92 1.18
N ALA A 292 -9.89 9.73 1.65
CA ALA A 292 -10.74 9.38 2.78
C ALA A 292 -12.18 9.19 2.31
N ASN A 293 -12.65 7.95 2.32
CA ASN A 293 -14.04 7.59 2.09
C ASN A 293 -14.53 6.76 3.28
N THR A 294 -15.45 7.32 4.06
CA THR A 294 -16.04 6.64 5.22
C THR A 294 -17.25 5.78 4.82
N SER A 295 -17.65 4.88 5.72
CA SER A 295 -18.74 3.92 5.47
C SER A 295 -20.11 4.57 5.32
N ASP A 296 -20.29 5.79 5.80
CA ASP A 296 -21.52 6.61 5.68
C ASP A 296 -21.56 7.45 4.39
N MET A 297 -20.46 7.54 3.66
CA MET A 297 -20.41 8.19 2.36
C MET A 297 -21.08 7.32 1.28
N PRO A 298 -21.56 7.92 0.17
CA PRO A 298 -22.24 7.20 -0.90
C PRO A 298 -21.40 6.04 -1.48
N VAL A 299 -22.07 4.93 -1.79
CA VAL A 299 -21.48 3.70 -2.30
C VAL A 299 -20.65 3.93 -3.57
N ALA A 300 -21.15 4.78 -4.46
CA ALA A 300 -20.48 5.12 -5.71
C ALA A 300 -19.12 5.80 -5.48
N ALA A 301 -19.04 6.71 -4.52
CA ALA A 301 -17.80 7.38 -4.15
C ALA A 301 -16.80 6.39 -3.52
N ARG A 302 -17.30 5.41 -2.77
CA ARG A 302 -16.48 4.32 -2.23
C ARG A 302 -15.87 3.48 -3.35
N GLU A 303 -16.65 3.11 -4.35
CA GLU A 303 -16.15 2.38 -5.51
C GLU A 303 -15.12 3.18 -6.30
N ALA A 304 -15.34 4.47 -6.50
CA ALA A 304 -14.42 5.34 -7.22
C ALA A 304 -13.10 5.60 -6.49
N SER A 305 -13.08 5.58 -5.16
CA SER A 305 -11.92 5.93 -4.32
C SER A 305 -10.68 5.11 -4.66
N ILE A 306 -10.84 3.85 -4.95
CA ILE A 306 -9.75 2.93 -5.31
C ILE A 306 -9.09 3.38 -6.62
N TYR A 307 -9.87 3.74 -7.62
CA TYR A 307 -9.36 4.20 -8.92
C TYR A 307 -8.72 5.58 -8.83
N THR A 308 -9.30 6.47 -8.04
CA THR A 308 -8.73 7.79 -7.77
C THR A 308 -7.33 7.67 -7.17
N GLY A 309 -7.19 6.87 -6.12
CA GLY A 309 -5.92 6.67 -5.44
C GLY A 309 -4.86 6.03 -6.31
N ILE A 310 -5.20 4.97 -7.04
CA ILE A 310 -4.19 4.28 -7.86
C ILE A 310 -3.75 5.11 -9.07
N THR A 311 -4.63 5.94 -9.62
CA THR A 311 -4.27 6.87 -10.70
C THR A 311 -3.27 7.93 -10.23
N ILE A 312 -3.48 8.49 -9.05
CA ILE A 312 -2.53 9.42 -8.43
C ILE A 312 -1.20 8.72 -8.15
N ALA A 313 -1.23 7.50 -7.67
CA ALA A 313 -0.01 6.71 -7.43
C ALA A 313 0.77 6.43 -8.72
N GLU A 314 0.10 6.08 -9.80
CA GLU A 314 0.72 5.88 -11.12
C GLU A 314 1.34 7.18 -11.65
N TYR A 315 0.72 8.32 -11.39
CA TYR A 315 1.27 9.62 -11.79
C TYR A 315 2.62 9.91 -11.12
N PHE A 316 2.76 9.65 -9.83
CA PHE A 316 4.04 9.77 -9.13
C PHE A 316 5.06 8.70 -9.55
N ARG A 317 4.61 7.49 -9.87
CA ARG A 317 5.46 6.47 -10.51
C ARG A 317 6.08 7.00 -11.81
N ASP A 318 5.29 7.66 -12.64
CA ASP A 318 5.77 8.22 -13.91
C ASP A 318 6.82 9.32 -13.73
N MET A 319 6.88 9.95 -12.56
CA MET A 319 7.94 10.88 -12.16
C MET A 319 9.23 10.18 -11.69
N ARG A 320 9.38 8.87 -11.86
CA ARG A 320 10.51 8.03 -11.44
C ARG A 320 10.60 7.85 -9.93
N TYR A 321 9.49 7.97 -9.23
CA TYR A 321 9.42 7.68 -7.81
C TYR A 321 9.04 6.21 -7.55
N THR A 322 9.45 5.72 -6.39
CA THR A 322 8.92 4.50 -5.79
C THR A 322 7.72 4.88 -4.95
N VAL A 323 6.54 4.40 -5.36
CA VAL A 323 5.28 4.70 -4.69
C VAL A 323 4.79 3.46 -3.99
N ALA A 324 4.36 3.60 -2.74
CA ALA A 324 3.61 2.58 -2.01
C ALA A 324 2.16 3.04 -1.83
N LEU A 325 1.23 2.24 -2.29
CA LEU A 325 -0.19 2.46 -2.11
C LEU A 325 -0.74 1.46 -1.11
N MET A 326 -1.40 1.97 -0.07
CA MET A 326 -2.15 1.18 0.91
C MET A 326 -3.63 1.43 0.71
N ALA A 327 -4.41 0.35 0.58
CA ALA A 327 -5.88 0.41 0.49
C ALA A 327 -6.49 -0.29 1.70
N ASP A 328 -7.24 0.44 2.52
CA ASP A 328 -7.93 -0.08 3.70
C ASP A 328 -9.43 0.26 3.63
N SER A 329 -10.28 -0.67 3.28
CA SER A 329 -10.00 -2.05 2.90
C SER A 329 -10.63 -2.37 1.53
N THR A 330 -10.01 -3.29 0.81
CA THR A 330 -10.56 -3.78 -0.47
C THR A 330 -11.86 -4.57 -0.28
N SER A 331 -12.11 -5.11 0.91
CA SER A 331 -13.39 -5.75 1.25
C SER A 331 -14.55 -4.77 1.16
N ARG A 332 -14.37 -3.54 1.63
CA ARG A 332 -15.39 -2.49 1.55
C ARG A 332 -15.63 -2.01 0.12
N TRP A 333 -14.60 -2.01 -0.69
CA TRP A 333 -14.75 -1.78 -2.13
C TRP A 333 -15.57 -2.90 -2.80
N ALA A 334 -15.28 -4.16 -2.47
CA ALA A 334 -16.06 -5.29 -2.98
C ALA A 334 -17.53 -5.25 -2.53
N GLU A 335 -17.81 -4.85 -1.29
CA GLU A 335 -19.17 -4.60 -0.81
C GLU A 335 -19.89 -3.51 -1.63
N ALA A 336 -19.17 -2.44 -2.01
CA ALA A 336 -19.73 -1.42 -2.90
C ALA A 336 -20.08 -1.99 -4.28
N LEU A 337 -19.22 -2.82 -4.85
CA LEU A 337 -19.51 -3.52 -6.10
C LEU A 337 -20.72 -4.43 -5.99
N ARG A 338 -20.86 -5.17 -4.87
CA ARG A 338 -22.04 -6.02 -4.61
C ARG A 338 -23.33 -5.21 -4.52
N GLU A 339 -23.32 -4.09 -3.81
CA GLU A 339 -24.49 -3.23 -3.67
C GLU A 339 -24.92 -2.63 -5.02
N MET A 340 -23.96 -2.18 -5.81
CA MET A 340 -24.24 -1.62 -7.14
C MET A 340 -24.79 -2.67 -8.11
N SER A 341 -24.17 -3.83 -8.17
CA SER A 341 -24.60 -4.97 -8.97
C SER A 341 -26.05 -5.40 -8.60
N GLY A 342 -26.34 -5.47 -7.30
CA GLY A 342 -27.69 -5.76 -6.83
C GLY A 342 -28.74 -4.72 -7.26
N ARG A 343 -28.40 -3.44 -7.28
CA ARG A 343 -29.28 -2.36 -7.74
C ARG A 343 -29.50 -2.35 -9.26
N LEU A 344 -28.51 -2.84 -10.01
CA LEU A 344 -28.63 -3.04 -11.47
C LEU A 344 -29.36 -4.33 -11.82
N GLU A 345 -29.75 -5.12 -10.82
CA GLU A 345 -30.41 -6.41 -11.01
C GLU A 345 -29.56 -7.40 -11.82
N GLU A 346 -28.23 -7.28 -11.72
CA GLU A 346 -27.30 -8.22 -12.32
C GLU A 346 -27.39 -9.59 -11.64
N MET A 347 -27.10 -10.66 -12.40
CA MET A 347 -27.11 -12.00 -11.84
C MET A 347 -26.00 -12.13 -10.76
N PRO A 348 -26.36 -12.45 -9.51
CA PRO A 348 -25.39 -12.57 -8.44
C PRO A 348 -24.51 -13.81 -8.61
N GLY A 349 -23.24 -13.67 -8.30
CA GLY A 349 -22.32 -14.77 -8.12
C GLY A 349 -22.32 -15.28 -6.67
N GLU A 350 -21.20 -15.83 -6.23
CA GLU A 350 -21.00 -16.38 -4.90
C GLU A 350 -21.23 -15.31 -3.81
N GLU A 351 -22.01 -15.63 -2.79
CA GLU A 351 -22.41 -14.72 -1.68
C GLU A 351 -22.99 -13.38 -2.14
N GLY A 352 -23.58 -13.32 -3.34
CA GLY A 352 -24.18 -12.12 -3.88
C GLY A 352 -23.19 -11.10 -4.48
N TYR A 353 -21.92 -11.43 -4.57
CA TYR A 353 -20.95 -10.61 -5.28
C TYR A 353 -21.14 -10.72 -6.79
N PRO A 354 -20.77 -9.68 -7.57
CA PRO A 354 -20.83 -9.76 -9.02
C PRO A 354 -19.83 -10.79 -9.56
N ALA A 355 -20.21 -11.48 -10.65
CA ALA A 355 -19.36 -12.49 -11.28
C ALA A 355 -17.98 -11.92 -11.72
N TYR A 356 -17.90 -10.61 -11.95
CA TYR A 356 -16.68 -9.91 -12.35
C TYR A 356 -15.81 -9.42 -11.16
N LEU A 357 -16.11 -9.79 -9.92
CA LEU A 357 -15.33 -9.37 -8.75
C LEU A 357 -13.82 -9.68 -8.93
N GLY A 358 -13.49 -10.91 -9.30
CA GLY A 358 -12.10 -11.32 -9.51
C GLY A 358 -11.40 -10.51 -10.59
N SER A 359 -12.07 -10.22 -11.71
CA SER A 359 -11.48 -9.41 -12.78
C SER A 359 -11.29 -7.95 -12.39
N ARG A 360 -12.19 -7.37 -11.58
CA ARG A 360 -12.02 -6.01 -11.04
C ARG A 360 -10.84 -5.91 -10.07
N LEU A 361 -10.70 -6.87 -9.16
CA LEU A 361 -9.56 -6.96 -8.27
C LEU A 361 -8.24 -7.13 -9.06
N ALA A 362 -8.22 -8.00 -10.07
CA ALA A 362 -7.06 -8.19 -10.92
C ALA A 362 -6.66 -6.90 -11.64
N GLN A 363 -7.61 -6.19 -12.24
CA GLN A 363 -7.38 -4.91 -12.91
C GLN A 363 -6.76 -3.86 -11.97
N PHE A 364 -7.19 -3.84 -10.71
CA PHE A 364 -6.62 -2.94 -9.71
C PHE A 364 -5.17 -3.32 -9.37
N TYR A 365 -4.92 -4.56 -8.99
CA TYR A 365 -3.57 -5.01 -8.59
C TYR A 365 -2.58 -5.04 -9.76
N GLU A 366 -3.03 -5.27 -10.99
CA GLU A 366 -2.18 -5.27 -12.19
C GLU A 366 -1.64 -3.88 -12.55
N ARG A 367 -2.23 -2.82 -12.04
CA ARG A 367 -1.69 -1.45 -12.16
C ARG A 367 -0.41 -1.23 -11.36
N ALA A 368 -0.13 -2.08 -10.38
CA ALA A 368 1.17 -2.13 -9.71
C ALA A 368 2.26 -2.66 -10.64
N GLY A 369 3.47 -2.27 -10.39
CA GLY A 369 4.63 -2.78 -11.11
C GLY A 369 5.85 -1.88 -10.97
N ARG A 370 6.98 -2.48 -11.19
CA ARG A 370 8.24 -1.81 -11.47
C ARG A 370 8.36 -1.69 -12.98
N VAL A 371 8.48 -0.48 -13.49
CA VAL A 371 8.34 -0.20 -14.92
C VAL A 371 9.44 0.74 -15.41
N ILE A 372 9.76 0.62 -16.70
CA ILE A 372 10.42 1.69 -17.44
C ILE A 372 9.32 2.66 -17.88
N VAL A 373 9.39 3.88 -17.38
CA VAL A 373 8.41 4.93 -17.68
C VAL A 373 8.61 5.50 -19.07
N ASN A 374 7.58 6.19 -19.58
CA ASN A 374 7.68 6.90 -20.84
C ASN A 374 8.73 8.03 -20.76
N GLY A 375 9.32 8.37 -21.88
CA GLY A 375 10.38 9.35 -22.02
C GLY A 375 11.44 8.87 -22.99
N LYS A 376 12.40 9.73 -23.35
CA LYS A 376 13.53 9.36 -24.21
C LYS A 376 14.45 8.36 -23.51
N GLU A 377 14.77 8.63 -22.25
CA GLU A 377 15.63 7.79 -21.45
C GLU A 377 14.87 6.63 -20.84
N ASP A 378 15.53 5.48 -20.74
CA ASP A 378 14.99 4.31 -20.02
C ASP A 378 15.21 4.51 -18.52
N THR A 379 14.25 5.16 -17.87
CA THR A 379 14.26 5.42 -16.43
C THR A 379 13.16 4.64 -15.73
N GLU A 380 13.42 4.25 -14.48
CA GLU A 380 12.56 3.40 -13.68
C GLU A 380 11.63 4.20 -12.78
N GLY A 381 10.40 3.72 -12.64
CA GLY A 381 9.47 4.06 -11.58
C GLY A 381 8.80 2.81 -11.06
N ALA A 382 8.30 2.83 -9.83
CA ALA A 382 7.66 1.67 -9.24
C ALA A 382 6.42 2.06 -8.44
N LEU A 383 5.41 1.19 -8.50
CA LEU A 383 4.20 1.26 -7.70
C LEU A 383 3.96 -0.09 -7.04
N SER A 384 4.07 -0.15 -5.73
CA SER A 384 3.73 -1.30 -4.90
C SER A 384 2.34 -1.10 -4.30
N VAL A 385 1.50 -2.13 -4.31
CA VAL A 385 0.14 -2.08 -3.78
C VAL A 385 -0.02 -3.06 -2.63
N ILE A 386 -0.51 -2.56 -1.51
CA ILE A 386 -0.79 -3.33 -0.30
C ILE A 386 -2.28 -3.15 0.03
N GLY A 387 -3.06 -4.20 -0.17
CA GLY A 387 -4.49 -4.19 0.10
C GLY A 387 -4.82 -4.87 1.42
N ALA A 388 -5.45 -4.14 2.34
CA ALA A 388 -6.04 -4.77 3.52
C ALA A 388 -7.34 -5.48 3.14
N VAL A 389 -7.55 -6.65 3.71
CA VAL A 389 -8.77 -7.44 3.56
C VAL A 389 -9.35 -7.67 4.94
N SER A 390 -10.65 -7.47 5.08
CA SER A 390 -11.38 -7.61 6.36
C SER A 390 -12.41 -8.73 6.24
N PRO A 391 -11.99 -10.01 6.26
CA PRO A 391 -12.90 -11.13 6.13
C PRO A 391 -13.85 -11.19 7.33
N PRO A 392 -15.16 -11.36 7.11
CA PRO A 392 -16.12 -11.52 8.19
C PRO A 392 -15.76 -12.70 9.10
N GLY A 393 -15.70 -12.46 10.41
CA GLY A 393 -15.32 -13.51 11.37
C GLY A 393 -13.87 -14.02 11.26
N GLY A 394 -13.05 -13.39 10.42
CA GLY A 394 -11.69 -13.86 10.13
C GLY A 394 -11.61 -15.03 9.13
N ASP A 395 -12.74 -15.36 8.49
CA ASP A 395 -12.82 -16.48 7.54
C ASP A 395 -12.26 -16.07 6.15
N ILE A 396 -11.06 -16.54 5.86
CA ILE A 396 -10.39 -16.29 4.57
C ILE A 396 -10.96 -17.13 3.40
N SER A 397 -11.92 -18.01 3.63
CA SER A 397 -12.60 -18.76 2.57
C SER A 397 -13.67 -17.94 1.84
N GLU A 398 -14.01 -16.76 2.35
CA GLU A 398 -14.99 -15.87 1.73
C GLU A 398 -14.54 -15.36 0.34
N PRO A 399 -15.46 -14.96 -0.57
CA PRO A 399 -15.18 -14.69 -1.97
C PRO A 399 -14.12 -13.61 -2.22
N VAL A 400 -14.12 -12.53 -1.43
CA VAL A 400 -13.16 -11.41 -1.63
C VAL A 400 -11.74 -11.84 -1.28
N SER A 401 -11.58 -12.53 -0.16
CA SER A 401 -10.29 -13.08 0.27
C SER A 401 -9.77 -14.09 -0.75
N GLN A 402 -10.61 -15.03 -1.19
CA GLN A 402 -10.24 -16.03 -2.18
C GLN A 402 -9.88 -15.42 -3.54
N ALA A 403 -10.63 -14.44 -4.01
CA ALA A 403 -10.31 -13.73 -5.24
C ALA A 403 -8.98 -12.96 -5.12
N THR A 404 -8.75 -12.30 -3.98
CA THR A 404 -7.51 -11.57 -3.71
C THR A 404 -6.30 -12.51 -3.66
N LEU A 405 -6.39 -13.64 -2.97
CA LEU A 405 -5.31 -14.63 -2.86
C LEU A 405 -4.85 -15.20 -4.21
N ARG A 406 -5.74 -15.27 -5.18
CA ARG A 406 -5.38 -15.73 -6.54
C ARG A 406 -4.56 -14.71 -7.33
N ILE A 407 -4.56 -13.44 -6.90
CA ILE A 407 -3.96 -12.32 -7.63
C ILE A 407 -2.67 -11.86 -6.97
N VAL A 408 -2.67 -11.69 -5.65
CA VAL A 408 -1.51 -11.19 -4.91
C VAL A 408 -0.40 -12.22 -4.82
N LYS A 409 0.84 -11.73 -4.73
CA LYS A 409 2.03 -12.58 -4.59
C LYS A 409 2.48 -12.72 -3.15
N VAL A 410 2.04 -11.83 -2.28
CA VAL A 410 2.38 -11.83 -0.85
C VAL A 410 1.12 -11.82 -0.02
N PHE A 411 1.11 -12.64 0.99
CA PHE A 411 0.01 -12.78 1.94
C PHE A 411 0.55 -12.66 3.36
N TRP A 412 0.15 -11.61 4.06
CA TRP A 412 0.46 -11.40 5.47
C TRP A 412 -0.79 -11.62 6.31
N GLY A 413 -1.08 -12.88 6.60
CA GLY A 413 -2.26 -13.28 7.38
C GLY A 413 -2.13 -12.84 8.82
N LEU A 414 -2.98 -11.91 9.28
CA LEU A 414 -3.02 -11.49 10.67
C LEU A 414 -3.91 -12.42 11.49
N ASP A 415 -3.38 -12.87 12.61
CA ASP A 415 -4.00 -13.84 13.49
C ASP A 415 -4.47 -13.18 14.79
N ALA A 416 -5.76 -13.30 15.09
CA ALA A 416 -6.34 -12.80 16.33
C ALA A 416 -5.70 -13.40 17.58
N SER A 417 -5.32 -14.69 17.54
CA SER A 417 -4.69 -15.36 18.69
C SER A 417 -3.33 -14.76 19.04
N LEU A 418 -2.55 -14.37 18.03
CA LEU A 418 -1.29 -13.64 18.23
C LEU A 418 -1.53 -12.23 18.79
N ALA A 419 -2.54 -11.54 18.27
CA ALA A 419 -2.91 -10.22 18.77
C ALA A 419 -3.38 -10.27 20.24
N TYR A 420 -4.17 -11.25 20.63
CA TYR A 420 -4.56 -11.46 22.02
C TYR A 420 -3.38 -11.74 22.96
N LYS A 421 -2.35 -12.42 22.45
CA LYS A 421 -1.08 -12.63 23.16
C LYS A 421 -0.15 -11.41 23.12
N ARG A 422 -0.62 -10.31 22.54
CA ARG A 422 0.17 -9.08 22.33
C ARG A 422 1.44 -9.29 21.49
N HIS A 423 1.43 -10.30 20.63
CA HIS A 423 2.48 -10.52 19.67
C HIS A 423 2.19 -9.69 18.41
N PHE A 424 2.97 -8.64 18.19
CA PHE A 424 2.86 -7.75 17.04
C PHE A 424 4.19 -7.62 16.28
N PRO A 425 4.15 -7.48 14.94
CA PRO A 425 2.96 -7.63 14.09
C PRO A 425 2.38 -9.05 14.20
N ALA A 426 1.05 -9.14 14.22
CA ALA A 426 0.35 -10.42 14.41
C ALA A 426 0.32 -11.29 13.14
N ILE A 427 1.40 -11.26 12.35
CA ILE A 427 1.55 -12.02 11.12
C ILE A 427 1.79 -13.48 11.45
N ASN A 428 0.86 -14.34 11.05
CA ASN A 428 1.00 -15.78 11.26
C ASN A 428 2.03 -16.34 10.28
N TRP A 429 3.14 -16.86 10.82
CA TRP A 429 4.27 -17.37 10.02
C TRP A 429 4.01 -18.74 9.37
N LEU A 430 2.98 -19.48 9.80
CA LEU A 430 2.62 -20.77 9.20
C LEU A 430 1.68 -20.63 8.01
N THR A 431 0.86 -19.59 7.99
CA THR A 431 -0.15 -19.36 6.94
C THR A 431 0.24 -18.30 5.93
N SER A 432 1.15 -17.39 6.31
CA SER A 432 1.65 -16.33 5.41
C SER A 432 2.65 -16.87 4.41
N TYR A 433 2.77 -16.18 3.27
CA TYR A 433 3.73 -16.55 2.22
C TYR A 433 4.15 -15.33 1.39
N SER A 434 5.26 -15.48 0.68
CA SER A 434 5.69 -14.58 -0.38
C SER A 434 6.19 -15.39 -1.58
N LEU A 435 5.61 -15.15 -2.74
CA LEU A 435 6.04 -15.75 -4.00
C LEU A 435 7.21 -14.98 -4.65
N TYR A 436 7.66 -13.89 -4.05
CA TYR A 436 8.85 -13.16 -4.50
C TYR A 436 10.16 -13.70 -3.96
N THR A 437 10.13 -14.61 -3.01
CA THR A 437 11.32 -15.07 -2.28
C THR A 437 12.43 -15.58 -3.21
N ASP A 438 12.08 -16.40 -4.21
CA ASP A 438 13.06 -16.94 -5.16
C ASP A 438 13.64 -15.87 -6.09
N GLN A 439 12.80 -14.91 -6.50
CA GLN A 439 13.21 -13.81 -7.37
C GLN A 439 14.13 -12.81 -6.65
N LEU A 440 13.97 -12.68 -5.33
CA LEU A 440 14.77 -11.78 -4.48
C LEU A 440 16.07 -12.41 -3.98
N LYS A 441 16.31 -13.69 -4.22
CA LYS A 441 17.49 -14.43 -3.72
C LYS A 441 18.80 -13.73 -4.05
N ASN A 442 19.01 -13.35 -5.29
CA ASN A 442 20.23 -12.68 -5.71
C ASN A 442 20.38 -11.31 -5.03
N TRP A 443 19.29 -10.57 -4.93
CA TRP A 443 19.28 -9.28 -4.26
C TRP A 443 19.71 -9.40 -2.79
N TYR A 444 19.19 -10.38 -2.06
CA TYR A 444 19.59 -10.63 -0.66
C TYR A 444 21.05 -11.03 -0.54
N THR A 445 21.53 -11.86 -1.44
CA THR A 445 22.94 -12.29 -1.46
C THR A 445 23.89 -11.10 -1.62
N GLU A 446 23.52 -10.14 -2.47
CA GLU A 446 24.34 -8.96 -2.77
C GLU A 446 24.17 -7.83 -1.74
N ASN A 447 22.98 -7.64 -1.18
CA ASN A 447 22.65 -6.46 -0.38
C ASN A 447 22.44 -6.72 1.12
N ALA A 448 22.23 -7.96 1.53
CA ALA A 448 22.06 -8.33 2.93
C ALA A 448 23.22 -9.21 3.43
N ALA A 449 23.27 -10.46 3.01
CA ALA A 449 24.35 -11.37 3.31
C ALA A 449 24.34 -12.57 2.34
N PRO A 450 25.52 -13.16 2.00
CA PRO A 450 25.58 -14.34 1.13
C PRO A 450 24.80 -15.56 1.65
N ASP A 451 24.69 -15.70 2.97
CA ASP A 451 23.98 -16.78 3.67
C ASP A 451 22.54 -16.44 4.08
N PHE A 452 22.01 -15.28 3.65
CA PHE A 452 20.70 -14.81 4.09
C PHE A 452 19.58 -15.83 3.87
N MET A 453 19.54 -16.46 2.71
CA MET A 453 18.49 -17.43 2.38
C MET A 453 18.61 -18.72 3.20
N ASP A 454 19.82 -19.13 3.54
CA ASP A 454 20.05 -20.28 4.43
C ASP A 454 19.56 -19.95 5.85
N LEU A 455 19.94 -18.80 6.39
CA LEU A 455 19.46 -18.33 7.70
C LEU A 455 17.93 -18.30 7.75
N ARG A 456 17.29 -17.68 6.75
CA ARG A 456 15.83 -17.61 6.63
C ARG A 456 15.19 -19.00 6.63
N ASN A 457 15.70 -19.89 5.79
CA ASN A 457 15.13 -21.23 5.65
C ASN A 457 15.24 -22.04 6.94
N ARG A 458 16.35 -21.89 7.66
CA ARG A 458 16.57 -22.54 8.96
C ARG A 458 15.61 -22.00 10.03
N LEU A 459 15.36 -20.67 10.06
CA LEU A 459 14.33 -20.09 10.94
C LEU A 459 12.95 -20.68 10.65
N MET A 460 12.58 -20.76 9.39
CA MET A 460 11.29 -21.31 8.97
C MET A 460 11.15 -22.80 9.35
N ALA A 461 12.21 -23.57 9.18
CA ALA A 461 12.23 -24.98 9.56
C ALA A 461 12.00 -25.17 11.08
N LEU A 462 12.69 -24.36 11.91
CA LEU A 462 12.50 -24.41 13.37
C LEU A 462 11.07 -24.01 13.80
N LEU A 463 10.49 -23.02 13.13
CA LEU A 463 9.09 -22.63 13.40
C LEU A 463 8.09 -23.71 12.98
N GLN A 464 8.36 -24.42 11.90
CA GLN A 464 7.55 -25.56 11.47
C GLN A 464 7.69 -26.73 12.45
N ASP A 465 8.93 -27.09 12.82
CA ASP A 465 9.19 -28.15 13.83
C ASP A 465 8.50 -27.81 15.16
N GLU A 466 8.52 -26.54 15.60
CA GLU A 466 7.82 -26.09 16.80
C GLU A 466 6.32 -26.38 16.74
N SER A 467 5.68 -26.12 15.60
CA SER A 467 4.24 -26.36 15.44
C SER A 467 3.89 -27.84 15.65
N GLU A 468 4.69 -28.73 15.06
CA GLU A 468 4.51 -30.18 15.20
C GLU A 468 4.80 -30.66 16.62
N LEU A 469 5.87 -30.18 17.24
CA LEU A 469 6.22 -30.54 18.62
C LEU A 469 5.22 -29.98 19.63
N GLN A 470 4.62 -28.82 19.39
CA GLN A 470 3.61 -28.24 20.26
C GLN A 470 2.33 -29.08 20.30
N GLU A 471 1.95 -29.73 19.19
CA GLU A 471 0.85 -30.69 19.18
C GLU A 471 1.15 -31.90 20.09
N ILE A 472 2.38 -32.40 20.06
CA ILE A 472 2.83 -33.49 20.95
C ILE A 472 2.79 -33.03 22.42
N VAL A 473 3.31 -31.85 22.73
CA VAL A 473 3.29 -31.28 24.09
C VAL A 473 1.87 -31.15 24.62
N ASN A 474 0.92 -30.72 23.78
CA ASN A 474 -0.48 -30.57 24.18
C ASN A 474 -1.15 -31.92 24.50
N LEU A 475 -0.66 -33.01 23.90
CA LEU A 475 -1.22 -34.36 24.11
C LEU A 475 -0.57 -35.08 25.27
N VAL A 476 0.74 -35.02 25.43
CA VAL A 476 1.49 -35.89 26.36
C VAL A 476 2.38 -35.11 27.36
N GLY A 477 2.48 -33.80 27.25
CA GLY A 477 3.27 -32.93 28.13
C GLY A 477 4.72 -32.75 27.68
N MET A 478 5.39 -31.73 28.25
CA MET A 478 6.78 -31.37 27.94
C MET A 478 7.81 -32.46 28.30
N ASP A 479 7.53 -33.21 29.36
CA ASP A 479 8.46 -34.26 29.88
C ASP A 479 8.61 -35.44 28.92
N ALA A 480 7.71 -35.57 27.94
CA ALA A 480 7.80 -36.59 26.90
C ALA A 480 8.77 -36.26 25.76
N LEU A 481 9.23 -35.02 25.68
CA LEU A 481 10.13 -34.59 24.61
C LEU A 481 11.58 -35.00 24.88
N SER A 482 12.26 -35.35 23.80
CA SER A 482 13.72 -35.54 23.83
C SER A 482 14.47 -34.19 24.09
N ALA A 483 15.68 -34.25 24.60
CA ALA A 483 16.49 -33.06 24.82
C ALA A 483 16.71 -32.24 23.52
N PRO A 484 16.99 -32.83 22.34
CA PRO A 484 17.03 -32.11 21.08
C PRO A 484 15.72 -31.44 20.70
N ASP A 485 14.56 -32.07 20.94
CA ASP A 485 13.26 -31.49 20.63
C ASP A 485 12.93 -30.30 21.55
N ARG A 486 13.32 -30.39 22.83
CA ARG A 486 13.21 -29.29 23.77
C ARG A 486 14.10 -28.10 23.34
N LEU A 487 15.31 -28.35 22.83
CA LEU A 487 16.17 -27.32 22.27
C LEU A 487 15.54 -26.64 21.06
N LYS A 488 14.88 -27.40 20.17
CA LYS A 488 14.13 -26.85 19.03
C LYS A 488 13.02 -25.92 19.51
N LEU A 489 12.20 -26.35 20.49
CA LEU A 489 11.13 -25.52 21.04
C LEU A 489 11.64 -24.21 21.63
N GLU A 490 12.72 -24.26 22.41
CA GLU A 490 13.32 -23.08 23.03
C GLU A 490 13.94 -22.14 22.01
N SER A 491 14.56 -22.66 20.96
CA SER A 491 15.11 -21.88 19.88
C SER A 491 14.02 -21.23 19.02
N ALA A 492 12.95 -21.97 18.72
CA ALA A 492 11.78 -21.44 18.02
C ALA A 492 11.05 -20.36 18.85
N ARG A 493 10.98 -20.53 20.18
CA ARG A 493 10.48 -19.50 21.07
C ARG A 493 11.29 -18.21 20.96
N SER A 494 12.61 -18.30 20.93
CA SER A 494 13.47 -17.13 20.72
C SER A 494 13.22 -16.47 19.36
N ILE A 495 13.02 -17.25 18.29
CA ILE A 495 12.62 -16.71 16.99
C ILE A 495 11.31 -15.93 17.10
N ARG A 496 10.28 -16.46 17.74
CA ARG A 496 8.99 -15.78 17.88
C ARG A 496 9.08 -14.51 18.74
N GLU A 497 9.65 -14.63 19.93
CA GLU A 497 9.61 -13.55 20.93
C GLU A 497 10.69 -12.50 20.72
N ASP A 498 11.87 -12.90 20.28
CA ASP A 498 13.03 -12.01 20.18
C ASP A 498 13.20 -11.45 18.77
N TYR A 499 12.81 -12.19 17.73
CA TYR A 499 13.00 -11.79 16.35
C TYR A 499 11.69 -11.33 15.67
N LEU A 500 10.63 -12.15 15.70
CA LEU A 500 9.39 -11.84 14.99
C LEU A 500 8.54 -10.80 15.72
N HIS A 501 8.54 -10.81 17.05
CA HIS A 501 7.89 -9.75 17.82
C HIS A 501 8.68 -8.46 17.71
N GLN A 502 8.05 -7.43 17.14
CA GLN A 502 8.65 -6.12 16.89
C GLN A 502 7.73 -5.01 17.39
N ASN A 503 8.24 -4.17 18.30
CA ASN A 503 7.45 -3.12 18.91
C ASN A 503 7.44 -1.86 18.03
N ALA A 504 6.31 -1.57 17.41
CA ALA A 504 6.11 -0.38 16.59
C ALA A 504 6.31 0.96 17.32
N PHE A 505 6.16 0.96 18.63
CA PHE A 505 6.20 2.17 19.46
C PHE A 505 7.54 2.37 20.20
N ASP A 506 8.44 1.39 20.12
CA ASP A 506 9.79 1.53 20.65
C ASP A 506 10.68 2.30 19.68
N PRO A 507 11.45 3.30 20.13
CA PRO A 507 12.24 4.15 19.25
C PRO A 507 13.35 3.41 18.48
N THR A 508 13.82 2.27 18.99
CA THR A 508 14.86 1.45 18.35
C THR A 508 14.26 0.27 17.60
N ASP A 509 13.33 -0.46 18.23
CA ASP A 509 12.77 -1.69 17.69
C ASP A 509 11.77 -1.45 16.53
N THR A 510 11.20 -0.24 16.42
CA THR A 510 10.25 0.11 15.35
C THR A 510 10.79 -0.07 13.93
N TYR A 511 12.10 -0.01 13.77
CA TYR A 511 12.83 -0.24 12.51
C TYR A 511 14.07 -1.07 12.76
N THR A 512 14.30 -2.08 11.93
CA THR A 512 15.50 -2.93 11.99
C THR A 512 16.15 -2.96 10.60
N SER A 513 17.43 -2.54 10.53
CA SER A 513 18.19 -2.62 9.28
C SER A 513 18.42 -4.06 8.84
N LEU A 514 18.61 -4.31 7.55
CA LEU A 514 18.92 -5.65 7.04
C LEU A 514 20.16 -6.24 7.68
N LYS A 515 21.18 -5.41 7.92
CA LYS A 515 22.40 -5.83 8.62
C LYS A 515 22.09 -6.35 10.03
N LYS A 516 21.26 -5.62 10.78
CA LYS A 516 20.85 -6.02 12.13
C LYS A 516 19.98 -7.28 12.09
N GLN A 517 19.07 -7.39 11.12
CA GLN A 517 18.26 -8.60 10.91
C GLN A 517 19.15 -9.84 10.73
N VAL A 518 20.17 -9.76 9.88
CA VAL A 518 21.14 -10.86 9.66
C VAL A 518 21.86 -11.23 10.94
N LEU A 519 22.36 -10.24 11.71
CA LEU A 519 23.07 -10.50 12.95
C LEU A 519 22.18 -11.12 14.02
N MET A 520 20.92 -10.69 14.11
CA MET A 520 19.92 -11.30 15.01
C MET A 520 19.65 -12.76 14.65
N MET A 521 19.44 -13.06 13.37
CA MET A 521 19.25 -14.44 12.91
C MET A 521 20.46 -15.31 13.24
N ARG A 522 21.67 -14.81 12.97
CA ARG A 522 22.91 -15.53 13.29
C ARG A 522 23.09 -15.77 14.79
N ALA A 523 22.72 -14.80 15.63
CA ALA A 523 22.83 -14.96 17.08
C ALA A 523 21.92 -16.10 17.58
N ILE A 524 20.67 -16.15 17.12
CA ILE A 524 19.73 -17.20 17.51
C ILE A 524 20.17 -18.57 16.98
N LEU A 525 20.55 -18.65 15.70
CA LEU A 525 20.98 -19.91 15.09
C LEU A 525 22.32 -20.40 15.62
N SER A 526 23.25 -19.50 15.95
CA SER A 526 24.51 -19.85 16.60
C SER A 526 24.28 -20.48 17.99
N TYR A 527 23.33 -19.93 18.75
CA TYR A 527 22.92 -20.57 20.00
C TYR A 527 22.37 -21.99 19.76
N TYR A 528 21.44 -22.15 18.81
CA TYR A 528 20.88 -23.45 18.46
C TYR A 528 21.94 -24.48 18.07
N ASP A 529 22.89 -24.11 17.20
CA ASP A 529 23.94 -24.98 16.71
C ASP A 529 24.89 -25.39 17.86
N LYS A 530 25.41 -24.41 18.61
CA LYS A 530 26.36 -24.66 19.70
C LYS A 530 25.74 -25.45 20.86
N ALA A 531 24.49 -25.15 21.19
CA ALA A 531 23.77 -25.93 22.20
C ALA A 531 23.47 -27.37 21.74
N GLY A 532 23.15 -27.55 20.44
CA GLY A 532 23.00 -28.88 19.83
C GLY A 532 24.29 -29.72 19.86
N ASP A 533 25.41 -29.08 19.54
CA ASP A 533 26.74 -29.71 19.64
C ASP A 533 27.09 -30.08 21.08
N ALA A 534 26.76 -29.23 22.05
CA ALA A 534 26.98 -29.51 23.46
C ALA A 534 26.11 -30.66 23.95
N LEU A 535 24.83 -30.73 23.54
CA LEU A 535 23.94 -31.87 23.83
C LEU A 535 24.50 -33.18 23.30
N SER A 536 25.07 -33.19 22.08
CA SER A 536 25.71 -34.38 21.50
C SER A 536 26.90 -34.87 22.28
N LYS A 537 27.53 -33.98 23.07
CA LYS A 537 28.66 -34.26 23.98
C LYS A 537 28.23 -34.55 25.41
N GLY A 538 26.92 -34.63 25.67
CA GLY A 538 26.37 -35.01 26.99
C GLY A 538 25.99 -33.83 27.88
N ALA A 539 25.96 -32.60 27.40
CA ALA A 539 25.51 -31.46 28.19
C ALA A 539 24.06 -31.58 28.63
N ASP A 540 23.73 -31.05 29.80
CA ASP A 540 22.37 -31.04 30.32
C ASP A 540 21.51 -29.97 29.61
N ILE A 541 20.35 -30.37 29.07
CA ILE A 541 19.41 -29.48 28.41
C ILE A 541 18.91 -28.37 29.33
N GLU A 542 18.67 -28.65 30.60
CA GLU A 542 18.19 -27.66 31.57
C GLU A 542 19.20 -26.55 31.81
N MET A 543 20.49 -26.85 31.78
CA MET A 543 21.55 -25.86 31.88
C MET A 543 21.62 -25.02 30.59
N LEU A 544 21.54 -25.67 29.41
CA LEU A 544 21.64 -24.99 28.10
C LEU A 544 20.50 -24.01 27.85
N VAL A 545 19.28 -24.35 28.26
CA VAL A 545 18.12 -23.46 28.06
C VAL A 545 18.09 -22.27 29.02
N ASN A 546 18.89 -22.31 30.09
CA ASN A 546 18.94 -21.27 31.12
C ASN A 546 20.24 -20.45 31.10
N ILE A 547 21.10 -20.58 30.08
CA ILE A 547 22.34 -19.79 30.01
C ILE A 547 22.01 -18.28 29.85
N PRO A 548 22.75 -17.40 30.58
CA PRO A 548 22.45 -15.97 30.62
C PRO A 548 22.53 -15.23 29.28
N VAL A 549 23.35 -15.70 28.35
CA VAL A 549 23.51 -15.07 27.03
C VAL A 549 22.20 -15.03 26.24
N ARG A 550 21.26 -15.94 26.51
CA ARG A 550 19.93 -15.93 25.87
C ARG A 550 19.16 -14.65 26.15
N GLU A 551 19.27 -14.08 27.36
CA GLU A 551 18.65 -12.79 27.66
C GLU A 551 19.26 -11.66 26.79
N ARG A 552 20.58 -11.68 26.58
CA ARG A 552 21.23 -10.70 25.71
C ARG A 552 20.83 -10.87 24.25
N ILE A 553 20.69 -12.10 23.77
CA ILE A 553 20.15 -12.37 22.41
C ILE A 553 18.75 -11.76 22.28
N GLY A 554 17.88 -11.95 23.28
CA GLY A 554 16.53 -11.37 23.29
C GLY A 554 16.50 -9.84 23.34
N ARG A 555 17.47 -9.22 23.99
CA ARG A 555 17.61 -7.76 24.08
C ARG A 555 18.33 -7.13 22.89
N PHE A 556 18.94 -7.91 22.03
CA PHE A 556 19.70 -7.40 20.88
C PHE A 556 18.86 -6.50 19.95
N LYS A 557 17.56 -6.75 19.87
CA LYS A 557 16.63 -5.89 19.10
C LYS A 557 16.59 -4.42 19.56
N TYR A 558 16.93 -4.13 20.80
CA TYR A 558 16.95 -2.77 21.36
C TYR A 558 18.32 -2.07 21.24
N GLU A 559 19.33 -2.74 20.68
CA GLU A 559 20.64 -2.12 20.45
C GLU A 559 20.58 -1.12 19.30
N ALA A 560 21.30 -0.01 19.47
CA ALA A 560 21.40 1.02 18.44
C ALA A 560 22.23 0.52 17.24
N GLU A 561 21.89 1.00 16.05
CA GLU A 561 22.47 0.55 14.78
C GLU A 561 24.01 0.69 14.71
N ASP A 562 24.60 1.67 15.39
CA ASP A 562 26.04 1.91 15.46
C ASP A 562 26.79 0.88 16.33
N LYS A 563 26.08 0.19 17.24
CA LYS A 563 26.64 -0.77 18.19
C LYS A 563 26.39 -2.24 17.83
N ILE A 564 25.57 -2.53 16.84
CA ILE A 564 25.14 -3.90 16.54
C ILE A 564 26.29 -4.88 16.26
N SER A 565 27.35 -4.44 15.59
CA SER A 565 28.49 -5.33 15.28
C SER A 565 29.28 -5.70 16.53
N SER A 566 29.61 -4.74 17.39
CA SER A 566 30.35 -4.99 18.65
C SER A 566 29.52 -5.80 19.65
N GLU A 567 28.21 -5.54 19.72
CA GLU A 567 27.31 -6.32 20.58
C GLU A 567 27.17 -7.77 20.09
N TYR A 568 27.06 -7.99 18.77
CA TYR A 568 27.05 -9.34 18.20
C TYR A 568 28.32 -10.12 18.54
N GLU A 569 29.52 -9.52 18.38
CA GLU A 569 30.81 -10.16 18.74
C GLU A 569 30.84 -10.49 20.22
N SER A 570 30.39 -9.59 21.08
CA SER A 570 30.31 -9.80 22.52
C SER A 570 29.35 -10.92 22.90
N ILE A 571 28.20 -11.02 22.25
CA ILE A 571 27.22 -12.11 22.43
C ILE A 571 27.86 -13.44 22.03
N GLN A 572 28.57 -13.50 20.89
CA GLN A 572 29.25 -14.74 20.44
C GLN A 572 30.31 -15.20 21.42
N ALA A 573 31.15 -14.29 21.91
CA ALA A 573 32.18 -14.60 22.90
C ALA A 573 31.58 -15.12 24.22
N GLN A 574 30.51 -14.49 24.69
CA GLN A 574 29.80 -14.95 25.89
C GLN A 574 29.16 -16.33 25.69
N LEU A 575 28.52 -16.54 24.52
CA LEU A 575 27.92 -17.82 24.18
C LEU A 575 28.94 -18.95 24.19
N ASP A 576 30.12 -18.76 23.61
CA ASP A 576 31.19 -19.75 23.63
C ASP A 576 31.64 -20.07 25.05
N SER A 577 31.88 -19.04 25.87
CA SER A 577 32.28 -19.23 27.27
C SER A 577 31.22 -19.98 28.10
N GLU A 578 29.95 -19.61 27.95
CA GLU A 578 28.89 -20.24 28.74
C GLU A 578 28.60 -21.68 28.30
N ILE A 579 28.71 -22.00 27.02
CA ILE A 579 28.59 -23.39 26.51
C ILE A 579 29.76 -24.25 27.05
N ASP A 580 30.98 -23.74 27.02
CA ASP A 580 32.14 -24.44 27.57
C ASP A 580 32.01 -24.69 29.10
N ASP A 581 31.45 -23.74 29.83
CA ASP A 581 31.20 -23.90 31.27
C ASP A 581 30.09 -24.93 31.56
N VAL A 582 29.04 -25.01 30.72
CA VAL A 582 28.03 -26.05 30.85
C VAL A 582 28.61 -27.44 30.57
N LEU A 583 29.44 -27.57 29.53
CA LEU A 583 30.11 -28.83 29.22
C LEU A 583 30.97 -29.33 30.39
N LYS A 584 31.81 -28.46 30.97
CA LYS A 584 32.66 -28.80 32.14
C LYS A 584 31.81 -29.26 33.33
N ARG A 585 30.69 -28.60 33.62
CA ARG A 585 29.81 -28.97 34.75
C ARG A 585 29.01 -30.23 34.49
N SER A 586 28.82 -30.63 33.23
CA SER A 586 28.14 -31.86 32.85
C SER A 586 29.06 -33.11 32.88
N GLU A 587 30.39 -32.88 32.90
CA GLU A 587 31.41 -33.92 33.05
C GLU A 587 31.68 -34.29 34.53
N ASP A 588 31.40 -33.36 35.49
CA ASP A 588 31.48 -33.57 36.95
C ASP A 588 30.17 -34.20 37.50
#